data_6fd399781d122888a42f030585ea49d6
#
_entry.id   6fd399781d122888a42f030585ea49d6
#
_cell.length_a   1.000
_cell.length_b   1.000
_cell.length_c   1.000
_cell.angle_alpha   90.00
_cell.angle_beta   90.00
_cell.angle_gamma   90.00
#
_symmetry.space_group_name_H-M   'P 1'
#
loop_
_entity.id
_entity.type
_entity.pdbx_description
1 polymer ?
#
loop_
_entity_poly.entity_id
_entity_poly.type
_entity_poly.pdbx_seq_one_letter_code
_entity_poly.pdbx_strand_id
1 'polypeptide(L)'
;MNVDQLRDRLLTLRFELRRLFGLPGLVGILMIGAASLMCAEISSVDADTREMQDPAKVTQAAKTRHAADKRSAEVDAVALEALPELFPRFSQSADDIASIFEQARGSNLTLGSAEYQVSTDAGTRFTRYQVMLPVKDQYSAIRHFLALVLNNVPNAALREIHVERPAVDGNILDARVRFELIYRSAQP
;
A
#
# COMPACT_ATOMS: atom_id res chain seq x y z
N MET A 1 -8.73 3.34 80.95
CA MET A 1 -9.61 3.22 79.77
C MET A 1 -9.69 1.73 79.47
N ASN A 2 -10.82 1.09 79.85
CA ASN A 2 -10.93 -0.35 79.89
C ASN A 2 -11.04 -0.98 78.50
N VAL A 3 -10.29 -2.04 78.28
CA VAL A 3 -10.20 -2.80 77.03
C VAL A 3 -11.56 -3.34 76.55
N ASP A 4 -12.47 -3.59 77.51
CA ASP A 4 -13.82 -4.07 77.25
C ASP A 4 -14.69 -3.01 76.56
N GLN A 5 -14.54 -1.71 76.89
CA GLN A 5 -15.27 -0.62 76.23
C GLN A 5 -14.79 -0.37 74.78
N LEU A 6 -13.56 -0.68 74.48
CA LEU A 6 -13.03 -0.61 73.10
C LEU A 6 -13.56 -1.76 72.25
N ARG A 7 -13.73 -2.94 72.85
CA ARG A 7 -14.29 -4.12 72.13
C ARG A 7 -15.74 -3.94 71.78
N ASP A 8 -16.56 -3.38 72.71
CA ASP A 8 -17.97 -3.11 72.43
C ASP A 8 -18.20 -2.03 71.39
N ARG A 9 -17.36 -0.99 71.35
CA ARG A 9 -17.41 0.04 70.31
C ARG A 9 -16.96 -0.47 68.94
N LEU A 10 -16.00 -1.39 68.93
CA LEU A 10 -15.55 -2.03 67.66
C LEU A 10 -16.59 -3.00 67.10
N LEU A 11 -17.34 -3.68 67.93
CA LEU A 11 -18.40 -4.60 67.52
C LEU A 11 -19.65 -3.84 67.00
N THR A 12 -20.01 -2.72 67.62
CA THR A 12 -21.11 -1.88 67.15
C THR A 12 -20.74 -1.20 65.82
N LEU A 13 -19.51 -0.67 65.68
CA LEU A 13 -19.03 -0.08 64.43
C LEU A 13 -19.03 -1.09 63.28
N ARG A 14 -18.65 -2.36 63.56
CA ARG A 14 -18.67 -3.42 62.56
C ARG A 14 -20.07 -3.82 62.11
N PHE A 15 -21.05 -3.72 63.03
CA PHE A 15 -22.45 -4.03 62.69
C PHE A 15 -23.14 -2.90 61.93
N GLU A 16 -22.87 -1.63 62.26
CA GLU A 16 -23.35 -0.48 61.54
C GLU A 16 -22.71 -0.34 60.16
N LEU A 17 -21.39 -0.62 60.05
CA LEU A 17 -20.71 -0.65 58.74
C LEU A 17 -21.32 -1.72 57.81
N ARG A 18 -21.68 -2.88 58.35
CA ARG A 18 -22.28 -3.97 57.58
C ARG A 18 -23.70 -3.66 57.13
N ARG A 19 -24.40 -2.78 57.84
CA ARG A 19 -25.78 -2.33 57.52
C ARG A 19 -25.78 -1.18 56.50
N LEU A 20 -24.78 -0.28 56.54
CA LEU A 20 -24.61 0.84 55.62
C LEU A 20 -23.85 0.44 54.32
N PHE A 21 -22.91 -0.51 54.44
CA PHE A 21 -22.16 -1.06 53.29
C PHE A 21 -22.73 -2.41 52.86
N GLY A 22 -24.06 -2.48 52.64
CA GLY A 22 -24.63 -3.60 51.86
C GLY A 22 -24.02 -3.69 50.46
N LEU A 23 -24.46 -4.71 49.73
CA LEU A 23 -24.02 -4.95 48.34
C LEU A 23 -23.61 -3.70 47.49
N PRO A 24 -24.35 -2.54 47.61
CA PRO A 24 -23.97 -1.33 46.86
C PRO A 24 -22.67 -0.66 47.34
N GLY A 25 -22.30 -0.75 48.60
CA GLY A 25 -21.05 -0.16 49.12
C GLY A 25 -19.79 -0.90 48.67
N LEU A 26 -19.87 -2.23 48.53
CA LEU A 26 -18.78 -3.05 48.06
C LEU A 26 -18.48 -2.79 46.55
N VAL A 27 -19.54 -2.56 45.77
CA VAL A 27 -19.43 -2.15 44.37
C VAL A 27 -18.78 -0.76 44.24
N GLY A 28 -19.13 0.18 45.14
CA GLY A 28 -18.54 1.53 45.16
C GLY A 28 -17.02 1.52 45.42
N ILE A 29 -16.58 0.71 46.39
CA ILE A 29 -15.14 0.58 46.71
C ILE A 29 -14.38 -0.09 45.56
N LEU A 30 -14.99 -1.06 44.91
CA LEU A 30 -14.39 -1.75 43.75
C LEU A 30 -14.27 -0.82 42.55
N MET A 31 -15.25 0.03 42.30
CA MET A 31 -15.22 1.06 41.25
C MET A 31 -14.16 2.14 41.52
N ILE A 32 -13.99 2.57 42.77
CA ILE A 32 -12.94 3.54 43.14
C ILE A 32 -11.55 2.90 43.01
N GLY A 33 -11.40 1.62 43.38
CA GLY A 33 -10.17 0.87 43.15
C GLY A 33 -9.80 0.71 41.68
N ALA A 34 -10.78 0.42 40.84
CA ALA A 34 -10.57 0.31 39.38
C ALA A 34 -10.21 1.67 38.73
N ALA A 35 -10.85 2.76 39.22
CA ALA A 35 -10.55 4.11 38.74
C ALA A 35 -9.12 4.55 39.14
N SER A 36 -8.65 4.17 40.34
CA SER A 36 -7.29 4.50 40.80
C SER A 36 -6.23 3.73 40.00
N LEU A 37 -6.48 2.49 39.61
CA LEU A 37 -5.59 1.71 38.74
C LEU A 37 -5.52 2.31 37.34
N MET A 38 -6.62 2.77 36.77
CA MET A 38 -6.63 3.47 35.46
C MET A 38 -5.89 4.81 35.50
N CYS A 39 -5.99 5.56 36.60
CA CYS A 39 -5.22 6.81 36.78
C CYS A 39 -3.71 6.56 36.92
N ALA A 40 -3.29 5.43 37.46
CA ALA A 40 -1.86 5.07 37.59
C ALA A 40 -1.24 4.74 36.21
N GLU A 41 -2.00 4.11 35.30
CA GLU A 41 -1.56 3.86 33.91
C GLU A 41 -1.46 5.14 33.08
N ILE A 42 -2.40 6.09 33.28
CA ILE A 42 -2.36 7.38 32.59
C ILE A 42 -1.17 8.22 33.04
N SER A 43 -0.75 8.11 34.30
CA SER A 43 0.42 8.84 34.83
C SER A 43 1.76 8.34 34.24
N SER A 44 1.84 7.09 33.79
CA SER A 44 3.05 6.57 33.14
C SER A 44 3.18 7.08 31.69
N VAL A 45 2.06 7.30 31.01
CA VAL A 45 2.01 7.88 29.65
C VAL A 45 2.38 9.38 29.69
N ASP A 46 1.97 10.10 30.74
CA ASP A 46 2.32 11.53 30.91
C ASP A 46 3.81 11.75 31.24
N ALA A 47 4.48 10.79 31.87
CA ALA A 47 5.91 10.85 32.12
C ALA A 47 6.72 10.71 30.81
N ASP A 48 6.36 9.78 29.92
CA ASP A 48 6.97 9.62 28.61
C ASP A 48 6.68 10.83 27.69
N THR A 49 5.52 11.44 27.82
CA THR A 49 5.16 12.64 27.02
C THR A 49 5.94 13.89 27.48
N ARG A 50 6.28 13.98 28.77
CA ARG A 50 7.11 15.10 29.29
C ARG A 50 8.59 14.98 28.92
N GLU A 51 9.10 13.75 28.78
CA GLU A 51 10.46 13.53 28.32
C GLU A 51 10.64 13.86 26.82
N MET A 52 9.54 13.81 26.04
CA MET A 52 9.52 14.25 24.63
C MET A 52 9.36 15.79 24.47
N GLN A 53 9.03 16.52 25.53
CA GLN A 53 8.86 17.99 25.50
C GLN A 53 10.15 18.77 25.85
N ASP A 54 11.28 18.09 25.99
CA ASP A 54 12.57 18.77 26.15
C ASP A 54 12.89 19.50 24.82
N PRO A 55 12.84 20.85 24.76
CA PRO A 55 12.97 21.60 23.51
C PRO A 55 14.28 21.32 22.78
N ALA A 56 15.29 20.90 23.50
CA ALA A 56 16.59 20.51 22.94
C ALA A 56 16.50 19.16 22.20
N LYS A 57 15.75 18.18 22.72
CA LYS A 57 15.56 16.86 22.08
C LYS A 57 14.64 16.95 20.86
N VAL A 58 13.59 17.77 20.95
CA VAL A 58 12.65 18.02 19.83
C VAL A 58 13.38 18.71 18.67
N THR A 59 14.22 19.71 18.96
CA THR A 59 15.01 20.41 17.93
C THR A 59 16.06 19.49 17.30
N GLN A 60 16.67 18.60 18.07
CA GLN A 60 17.66 17.65 17.59
C GLN A 60 17.01 16.53 16.77
N ALA A 61 15.85 16.01 17.21
CA ALA A 61 15.07 15.05 16.46
C ALA A 61 14.50 15.64 15.14
N ALA A 62 14.08 16.90 15.16
CA ALA A 62 13.66 17.61 13.96
C ALA A 62 14.82 17.81 12.97
N LYS A 63 16.01 18.22 13.45
CA LYS A 63 17.21 18.34 12.61
C LYS A 63 17.64 17.01 12.01
N THR A 64 17.55 15.90 12.78
CA THR A 64 17.90 14.56 12.30
C THR A 64 16.90 14.07 11.27
N ARG A 65 15.59 14.33 11.46
CA ARG A 65 14.55 14.03 10.46
C ARG A 65 14.75 14.84 9.18
N HIS A 66 14.98 16.14 9.27
CA HIS A 66 15.26 16.96 8.09
C HIS A 66 16.55 16.57 7.35
N ALA A 67 17.56 16.08 8.07
CA ALA A 67 18.79 15.57 7.45
C ALA A 67 18.56 14.20 6.79
N ALA A 68 17.71 13.35 7.37
CA ALA A 68 17.29 12.08 6.79
C ALA A 68 16.41 12.30 5.56
N ASP A 69 15.42 13.19 5.65
CA ASP A 69 14.56 13.57 4.53
C ASP A 69 15.34 14.18 3.36
N LYS A 70 16.32 15.03 3.63
CA LYS A 70 17.20 15.56 2.58
C LYS A 70 18.04 14.49 1.91
N ARG A 71 18.62 13.54 2.69
CA ARG A 71 19.38 12.43 2.12
C ARG A 71 18.49 11.50 1.29
N SER A 72 17.29 11.21 1.78
CA SER A 72 16.31 10.41 1.02
C SER A 72 15.93 11.12 -0.28
N ALA A 73 15.64 12.42 -0.24
CA ALA A 73 15.31 13.20 -1.42
C ALA A 73 16.49 13.29 -2.41
N GLU A 74 17.71 13.36 -1.93
CA GLU A 74 18.92 13.39 -2.77
C GLU A 74 19.18 12.01 -3.43
N VAL A 75 19.01 10.92 -2.69
CA VAL A 75 19.11 9.55 -3.19
C VAL A 75 17.99 9.28 -4.20
N ASP A 76 16.77 9.70 -3.89
CA ASP A 76 15.63 9.57 -4.78
C ASP A 76 15.80 10.39 -6.08
N ALA A 77 16.38 11.59 -5.99
CA ALA A 77 16.67 12.42 -7.16
C ALA A 77 17.73 11.76 -8.07
N VAL A 78 18.80 11.21 -7.49
CA VAL A 78 19.84 10.48 -8.24
C VAL A 78 19.25 9.19 -8.85
N ALA A 79 18.39 8.47 -8.11
CA ALA A 79 17.72 7.29 -8.62
C ALA A 79 16.77 7.63 -9.78
N LEU A 80 16.03 8.74 -9.70
CA LEU A 80 15.16 9.21 -10.77
C LEU A 80 15.94 9.64 -12.03
N GLU A 81 17.11 10.23 -11.88
CA GLU A 81 17.97 10.56 -13.01
C GLU A 81 18.54 9.33 -13.70
N ALA A 82 18.84 8.27 -12.97
CA ALA A 82 19.32 7.00 -13.50
C ALA A 82 18.20 6.11 -14.07
N LEU A 83 16.94 6.38 -13.72
CA LEU A 83 15.79 5.56 -14.13
C LEU A 83 15.70 5.35 -15.65
N PRO A 84 15.91 6.36 -16.54
CA PRO A 84 15.83 6.16 -17.98
C PRO A 84 16.85 5.15 -18.52
N GLU A 85 17.98 4.99 -17.86
CA GLU A 85 19.00 4.03 -18.30
C GLU A 85 18.59 2.56 -18.16
N LEU A 86 17.60 2.29 -17.30
CA LEU A 86 17.03 0.96 -17.11
C LEU A 86 16.07 0.56 -18.24
N PHE A 87 15.60 1.53 -19.02
CA PHE A 87 14.68 1.26 -20.13
C PHE A 87 15.43 1.10 -21.46
N PRO A 88 14.93 0.22 -22.36
CA PRO A 88 15.52 0.01 -23.66
C PRO A 88 15.43 1.29 -24.51
N ARG A 89 16.27 1.34 -25.55
CA ARG A 89 16.23 2.43 -26.52
C ARG A 89 15.04 2.25 -27.45
N PHE A 90 14.48 3.34 -27.93
CA PHE A 90 13.37 3.30 -28.88
C PHE A 90 13.71 2.53 -30.17
N SER A 91 14.99 2.46 -30.57
CA SER A 91 15.43 1.64 -31.71
C SER A 91 15.14 0.14 -31.57
N GLN A 92 14.90 -0.36 -30.36
CA GLN A 92 14.54 -1.77 -30.08
C GLN A 92 13.03 -2.03 -30.20
N SER A 93 12.22 -0.99 -30.44
CA SER A 93 10.77 -1.12 -30.52
C SER A 93 10.28 -2.11 -31.58
N ALA A 94 10.99 -2.20 -32.71
CA ALA A 94 10.65 -3.16 -33.78
C ALA A 94 10.83 -4.61 -33.33
N ASP A 95 11.89 -4.90 -32.57
CA ASP A 95 12.18 -6.25 -32.05
C ASP A 95 11.16 -6.65 -30.98
N ASP A 96 10.81 -5.70 -30.09
CA ASP A 96 9.79 -5.92 -29.06
C ASP A 96 8.41 -6.18 -29.69
N ILE A 97 8.04 -5.43 -30.73
CA ILE A 97 6.79 -5.66 -31.47
C ILE A 97 6.81 -7.02 -32.16
N ALA A 98 7.93 -7.38 -32.81
CA ALA A 98 8.08 -8.70 -33.41
C ALA A 98 7.91 -9.81 -32.37
N SER A 99 8.49 -9.64 -31.18
CA SER A 99 8.32 -10.58 -30.08
C SER A 99 6.85 -10.72 -29.66
N ILE A 100 6.09 -9.62 -29.55
CA ILE A 100 4.66 -9.67 -29.23
C ILE A 100 3.89 -10.50 -30.28
N PHE A 101 4.18 -10.29 -31.57
CA PHE A 101 3.53 -11.06 -32.63
C PHE A 101 3.95 -12.53 -32.63
N GLU A 102 5.19 -12.85 -32.28
CA GLU A 102 5.64 -14.24 -32.12
C GLU A 102 4.91 -14.93 -30.97
N GLN A 103 4.71 -14.28 -29.83
CA GLN A 103 3.94 -14.81 -28.72
C GLN A 103 2.47 -15.08 -29.14
N ALA A 104 1.88 -14.19 -29.93
CA ALA A 104 0.53 -14.38 -30.44
C ALA A 104 0.43 -15.58 -31.39
N ARG A 105 1.41 -15.73 -32.29
CA ARG A 105 1.49 -16.90 -33.19
C ARG A 105 1.71 -18.19 -32.40
N GLY A 106 2.61 -18.18 -31.41
CA GLY A 106 2.86 -19.32 -30.53
C GLY A 106 1.65 -19.73 -29.70
N SER A 107 0.77 -18.79 -29.39
CA SER A 107 -0.51 -19.01 -28.72
C SER A 107 -1.65 -19.38 -29.69
N ASN A 108 -1.36 -19.47 -30.99
CA ASN A 108 -2.31 -19.75 -32.08
C ASN A 108 -3.53 -18.78 -32.10
N LEU A 109 -3.29 -17.52 -31.75
CA LEU A 109 -4.35 -16.50 -31.68
C LEU A 109 -4.66 -15.91 -33.05
N THR A 110 -5.94 -15.63 -33.28
CA THR A 110 -6.37 -14.84 -34.44
C THR A 110 -6.24 -13.35 -34.09
N LEU A 111 -5.27 -12.68 -34.73
CA LEU A 111 -5.05 -11.25 -34.61
C LEU A 111 -5.75 -10.48 -35.72
N GLY A 112 -6.36 -9.35 -35.33
CA GLY A 112 -6.80 -8.35 -36.30
C GLY A 112 -5.70 -7.34 -36.64
N SER A 113 -6.06 -6.27 -37.34
CA SER A 113 -5.11 -5.19 -37.67
C SER A 113 -4.68 -4.46 -36.40
N ALA A 114 -3.37 -4.40 -36.20
CA ALA A 114 -2.79 -3.68 -35.09
C ALA A 114 -2.78 -2.16 -35.35
N GLU A 115 -3.08 -1.37 -34.33
CA GLU A 115 -2.98 0.08 -34.36
C GLU A 115 -1.82 0.52 -33.46
N TYR A 116 -1.03 1.48 -33.93
CA TYR A 116 0.16 1.97 -33.24
C TYR A 116 0.08 3.46 -33.00
N GLN A 117 0.50 3.89 -31.80
CA GLN A 117 0.58 5.29 -31.44
C GLN A 117 1.87 5.54 -30.65
N VAL A 118 2.67 6.51 -31.12
CA VAL A 118 3.87 6.96 -30.43
C VAL A 118 3.58 8.31 -29.79
N SER A 119 3.93 8.46 -28.52
CA SER A 119 3.83 9.72 -27.80
C SER A 119 5.09 9.98 -27.00
N THR A 120 5.60 11.21 -27.10
CA THR A 120 6.73 11.68 -26.29
C THR A 120 6.24 12.89 -25.50
N ASP A 121 6.25 12.80 -24.18
CA ASP A 121 5.84 13.94 -23.36
C ASP A 121 6.98 14.95 -23.31
N ALA A 122 6.65 16.21 -23.58
CA ALA A 122 7.61 17.31 -23.49
C ALA A 122 8.20 17.40 -22.07
N GLY A 123 9.52 17.38 -21.96
CA GLY A 123 10.22 17.43 -20.67
C GLY A 123 10.43 16.08 -20.00
N THR A 124 9.96 14.96 -20.58
CA THR A 124 10.28 13.62 -20.10
C THR A 124 11.38 12.98 -20.95
N ARG A 125 12.15 12.10 -20.32
CA ARG A 125 13.20 11.31 -21.00
C ARG A 125 12.67 9.97 -21.50
N PHE A 126 11.34 9.84 -21.64
CA PHE A 126 10.67 8.63 -22.05
C PHE A 126 9.81 8.83 -23.28
N THR A 127 9.81 7.83 -24.16
CA THR A 127 8.89 7.70 -25.27
C THR A 127 7.96 6.53 -24.98
N ARG A 128 6.66 6.76 -25.09
CA ARG A 128 5.62 5.74 -24.94
C ARG A 128 5.16 5.26 -26.30
N TYR A 129 5.16 3.96 -26.49
CA TYR A 129 4.68 3.33 -27.69
C TYR A 129 3.47 2.46 -27.34
N GLN A 130 2.31 2.87 -27.77
CA GLN A 130 1.07 2.15 -27.56
C GLN A 130 0.76 1.27 -28.75
N VAL A 131 0.36 0.05 -28.46
CA VAL A 131 -0.04 -0.96 -29.45
C VAL A 131 -1.40 -1.47 -29.05
N MET A 132 -2.39 -1.28 -29.93
CA MET A 132 -3.72 -1.87 -29.77
C MET A 132 -3.84 -3.09 -30.70
N LEU A 133 -4.13 -4.25 -30.10
CA LEU A 133 -4.25 -5.52 -30.78
C LEU A 133 -5.68 -6.05 -30.62
N PRO A 134 -6.49 -6.11 -31.68
CA PRO A 134 -7.71 -6.88 -31.66
C PRO A 134 -7.36 -8.38 -31.71
N VAL A 135 -7.90 -9.16 -30.78
CA VAL A 135 -7.64 -10.58 -30.60
C VAL A 135 -8.95 -11.32 -30.53
N LYS A 136 -9.06 -12.43 -31.26
CA LYS A 136 -10.28 -13.23 -31.27
C LYS A 136 -9.94 -14.69 -30.97
N ASP A 137 -10.30 -15.14 -29.76
CA ASP A 137 -10.06 -16.53 -29.34
C ASP A 137 -10.77 -16.84 -28.00
N GLN A 138 -10.50 -18.05 -27.46
CA GLN A 138 -10.95 -18.45 -26.14
C GLN A 138 -10.21 -17.66 -25.05
N TYR A 139 -10.87 -17.45 -23.92
CA TYR A 139 -10.31 -16.74 -22.76
C TYR A 139 -8.95 -17.30 -22.30
N SER A 140 -8.83 -18.63 -22.27
CA SER A 140 -7.59 -19.29 -21.86
C SER A 140 -6.39 -18.96 -22.76
N ALA A 141 -6.60 -18.90 -24.08
CA ALA A 141 -5.59 -18.55 -25.05
C ALA A 141 -5.19 -17.06 -24.94
N ILE A 142 -6.18 -16.17 -24.83
CA ILE A 142 -5.94 -14.74 -24.63
C ILE A 142 -5.14 -14.50 -23.35
N ARG A 143 -5.54 -15.11 -22.24
CA ARG A 143 -4.83 -15.00 -20.96
C ARG A 143 -3.40 -15.52 -21.04
N HIS A 144 -3.20 -16.65 -21.71
CA HIS A 144 -1.87 -17.22 -21.90
C HIS A 144 -0.96 -16.30 -22.70
N PHE A 145 -1.45 -15.75 -23.80
CA PHE A 145 -0.77 -14.75 -24.61
C PHE A 145 -0.35 -13.52 -23.78
N LEU A 146 -1.28 -12.94 -23.01
CA LEU A 146 -0.98 -11.79 -22.15
C LEU A 146 0.16 -12.10 -21.17
N ALA A 147 0.13 -13.28 -20.56
CA ALA A 147 1.17 -13.70 -19.62
C ALA A 147 2.52 -13.86 -20.34
N LEU A 148 2.55 -14.42 -21.55
CA LEU A 148 3.79 -14.55 -22.33
C LEU A 148 4.37 -13.19 -22.70
N VAL A 149 3.53 -12.24 -23.17
CA VAL A 149 4.02 -10.90 -23.53
C VAL A 149 4.60 -10.19 -22.33
N LEU A 150 3.89 -10.17 -21.19
CA LEU A 150 4.34 -9.47 -19.98
C LEU A 150 5.59 -10.09 -19.34
N ASN A 151 5.84 -11.39 -19.56
CA ASN A 151 7.03 -12.05 -19.08
C ASN A 151 8.23 -11.88 -20.01
N ASN A 152 8.01 -11.80 -21.33
CA ASN A 152 9.09 -11.78 -22.32
C ASN A 152 9.48 -10.36 -22.79
N VAL A 153 8.60 -9.38 -22.62
CA VAL A 153 8.86 -7.99 -23.00
C VAL A 153 8.82 -7.11 -21.73
N PRO A 154 9.96 -6.93 -21.04
CA PRO A 154 10.00 -6.35 -19.70
C PRO A 154 9.58 -4.86 -19.63
N ASN A 155 9.65 -4.14 -20.75
CA ASN A 155 9.23 -2.77 -20.89
C ASN A 155 7.76 -2.61 -21.35
N ALA A 156 7.03 -3.72 -21.52
CA ALA A 156 5.62 -3.71 -21.87
C ALA A 156 4.74 -3.74 -20.61
N ALA A 157 3.72 -2.92 -20.61
CA ALA A 157 2.65 -2.93 -19.62
C ALA A 157 1.30 -3.12 -20.29
N LEU A 158 0.39 -3.87 -19.66
CA LEU A 158 -0.99 -3.97 -20.09
C LEU A 158 -1.75 -2.73 -19.60
N ARG A 159 -2.15 -1.87 -20.51
CA ARG A 159 -2.87 -0.64 -20.17
C ARG A 159 -4.37 -0.86 -20.08
N GLU A 160 -4.92 -1.61 -21.03
CA GLU A 160 -6.35 -1.81 -21.13
C GLU A 160 -6.64 -3.15 -21.82
N ILE A 161 -7.68 -3.80 -21.36
CA ILE A 161 -8.27 -4.94 -22.05
C ILE A 161 -9.80 -4.76 -22.08
N HIS A 162 -10.36 -4.79 -23.27
CA HIS A 162 -11.79 -4.78 -23.48
C HIS A 162 -12.20 -6.12 -24.09
N VAL A 163 -13.15 -6.82 -23.48
CA VAL A 163 -13.55 -8.17 -23.90
C VAL A 163 -15.04 -8.18 -24.11
N GLU A 164 -15.45 -8.60 -25.30
CA GLU A 164 -16.85 -8.80 -25.68
C GLU A 164 -17.10 -10.27 -26.02
N ARG A 165 -18.28 -10.74 -25.69
CA ARG A 165 -18.73 -12.07 -26.08
C ARG A 165 -19.81 -11.92 -27.18
N PRO A 166 -19.48 -12.19 -28.45
CA PRO A 166 -20.39 -11.94 -29.56
C PRO A 166 -21.59 -12.91 -29.58
N ALA A 167 -21.48 -14.10 -28.98
CA ALA A 167 -22.55 -15.07 -28.90
C ALA A 167 -22.71 -15.65 -27.50
N VAL A 168 -23.94 -15.85 -27.05
CA VAL A 168 -24.29 -16.37 -25.71
C VAL A 168 -23.72 -17.77 -25.49
N ASP A 169 -23.77 -18.63 -26.51
CA ASP A 169 -23.30 -20.01 -26.44
C ASP A 169 -21.87 -20.22 -26.98
N GLY A 170 -21.18 -19.14 -27.34
CA GLY A 170 -19.83 -19.19 -27.92
C GLY A 170 -18.73 -19.14 -26.87
N ASN A 171 -17.69 -19.97 -27.05
CA ASN A 171 -16.48 -19.91 -26.24
C ASN A 171 -15.44 -18.88 -26.76
N ILE A 172 -15.73 -18.29 -27.94
CA ILE A 172 -14.86 -17.33 -28.59
C ILE A 172 -15.20 -15.93 -28.09
N LEU A 173 -14.19 -15.19 -27.70
CA LEU A 173 -14.27 -13.80 -27.24
C LEU A 173 -13.61 -12.90 -28.26
N ASP A 174 -14.16 -11.72 -28.45
CA ASP A 174 -13.50 -10.61 -29.14
C ASP A 174 -12.88 -9.70 -28.09
N ALA A 175 -11.55 -9.61 -28.09
CA ALA A 175 -10.83 -8.79 -27.13
C ALA A 175 -10.03 -7.70 -27.86
N ARG A 176 -9.98 -6.50 -27.28
CA ARG A 176 -9.08 -5.43 -27.67
C ARG A 176 -8.07 -5.24 -26.55
N VAL A 177 -6.82 -5.52 -26.84
CA VAL A 177 -5.72 -5.44 -25.88
C VAL A 177 -4.86 -4.25 -26.22
N ARG A 178 -4.64 -3.36 -25.26
CA ARG A 178 -3.75 -2.21 -25.41
C ARG A 178 -2.53 -2.39 -24.52
N PHE A 179 -1.38 -2.57 -25.17
CA PHE A 179 -0.09 -2.54 -24.52
C PHE A 179 0.51 -1.14 -24.59
N GLU A 180 1.27 -0.78 -23.58
CA GLU A 180 2.10 0.41 -23.53
C GLU A 180 3.54 -0.02 -23.27
N LEU A 181 4.42 0.25 -24.23
CA LEU A 181 5.84 -0.02 -24.13
C LEU A 181 6.55 1.31 -23.82
N ILE A 182 7.44 1.27 -22.86
CA ILE A 182 8.17 2.45 -22.41
C ILE A 182 9.63 2.32 -22.87
N TYR A 183 10.10 3.35 -23.54
CA TYR A 183 11.47 3.45 -24.04
C TYR A 183 12.11 4.74 -23.53
N ARG A 184 13.44 4.72 -23.38
CA ARG A 184 14.15 5.97 -23.20
C ARG A 184 14.16 6.78 -24.48
N SER A 185 13.90 8.05 -24.36
CA SER A 185 13.99 8.98 -25.47
C SER A 185 15.45 9.11 -25.92
N ALA A 186 15.68 9.17 -27.22
CA ALA A 186 16.98 9.59 -27.72
C ALA A 186 17.22 11.02 -27.22
N GLN A 187 18.29 11.25 -26.46
CA GLN A 187 18.71 12.61 -26.14
C GLN A 187 19.03 13.33 -27.45
N PRO A 188 18.50 14.56 -27.61
CA PRO A 188 18.90 15.40 -28.75
C PRO A 188 20.38 15.73 -28.68
#